data_d03ddd2898bdfc89acbb5ccfb65e5026
#
_entry.id   d03ddd2898bdfc89acbb5ccfb65e5026
#
_cell.length_a   1.000
_cell.length_b   1.000
_cell.length_c   1.000
_cell.angle_alpha   90.00
_cell.angle_beta   90.00
_cell.angle_gamma   90.00
#
_symmetry.space_group_name_H-M   'P 1'
#
loop_
_entity.id
_entity.type
_entity.pdbx_description
1 polymer ?
#
loop_
_entity_poly.entity_id
_entity_poly.type
_entity_poly.pdbx_seq_one_letter_code
_entity_poly.pdbx_strand_id
1 'polypeptide(L)'
;MNKPFALPATAALLLLSACAEHQISDVAATRAPSDVALAANSSNSNSGFGVHPNGFGQKSFAAWRAHEGLPDANGKTNMALYFQKMTTTSTFAAGVAKVTGLEGQPLSALVGLSWEHRIDGWCGAGAPRWDVIVSDASGDRGVIFLGCAAAVHTPGSAPNWIRDSYPAGTPIASLPATGFTPDFNPSDPLTISELLIVFDEGTDIPANPGFVFLDNITVNGHIFTGPADNGSN
;
A
#
# COMPACT_ATOMS: atom_id res chain seq x y z
N MET A 1 62.85 45.30 -6.33
CA MET A 1 62.02 45.23 -5.12
C MET A 1 60.61 44.85 -5.56
N ASN A 2 60.31 43.55 -5.67
CA ASN A 2 59.01 43.04 -6.07
C ASN A 2 58.39 42.30 -4.87
N LYS A 3 57.28 42.77 -4.34
CA LYS A 3 56.49 42.09 -3.32
C LYS A 3 55.51 41.15 -3.99
N PRO A 4 55.36 39.91 -3.56
CA PRO A 4 54.28 39.03 -4.03
C PRO A 4 52.98 39.34 -3.27
N PHE A 5 51.91 39.48 -4.03
CA PHE A 5 50.55 39.51 -3.55
C PHE A 5 50.09 38.11 -3.14
N ALA A 6 49.69 37.95 -1.90
CA ALA A 6 49.02 36.75 -1.41
C ALA A 6 47.51 36.92 -1.62
N LEU A 7 46.91 36.00 -2.36
CA LEU A 7 45.44 35.85 -2.46
C LEU A 7 44.90 35.04 -1.26
N PRO A 8 43.81 35.44 -0.63
CA PRO A 8 43.15 34.60 0.37
C PRO A 8 42.35 33.47 -0.32
N ALA A 9 42.58 32.28 0.12
CA ALA A 9 41.79 31.11 -0.25
C ALA A 9 40.40 31.21 0.41
N THR A 10 39.37 31.45 -0.39
CA THR A 10 37.97 31.38 0.04
C THR A 10 37.60 29.93 0.16
N ALA A 11 37.47 29.42 1.38
CA ALA A 11 36.91 28.10 1.67
C ALA A 11 35.40 28.13 1.35
N ALA A 12 35.00 27.52 0.28
CA ALA A 12 33.61 27.24 -0.03
C ALA A 12 33.09 26.17 0.94
N LEU A 13 32.31 26.58 1.92
CA LEU A 13 31.58 25.71 2.84
C LEU A 13 30.39 25.11 2.07
N LEU A 14 30.57 23.89 1.56
CA LEU A 14 29.48 23.09 1.02
C LEU A 14 28.55 22.69 2.18
N LEU A 15 27.46 23.42 2.34
CA LEU A 15 26.32 22.98 3.12
C LEU A 15 25.68 21.79 2.41
N LEU A 16 26.07 20.60 2.80
CA LEU A 16 25.28 19.39 2.59
C LEU A 16 24.01 19.55 3.43
N SER A 17 22.94 20.04 2.79
CA SER A 17 21.60 19.83 3.32
C SER A 17 21.31 18.33 3.22
N ALA A 18 21.59 17.63 4.31
CA ALA A 18 21.02 16.32 4.54
C ALA A 18 19.50 16.54 4.54
N CYS A 19 18.83 16.09 3.47
CA CYS A 19 17.42 15.76 3.55
C CYS A 19 17.32 14.74 4.69
N ALA A 20 16.79 15.18 5.82
CA ALA A 20 16.34 14.30 6.86
C ALA A 20 15.24 13.47 6.19
N GLU A 21 15.57 12.25 5.79
CA GLU A 21 14.58 11.21 5.56
C GLU A 21 13.78 11.13 6.84
N HIS A 22 12.59 11.69 6.78
CA HIS A 22 11.64 11.58 7.87
C HIS A 22 11.32 10.08 7.93
N GLN A 23 11.87 9.41 8.93
CA GLN A 23 11.56 8.01 9.23
C GLN A 23 10.10 7.92 9.67
N ILE A 24 9.19 7.87 8.71
CA ILE A 24 7.77 7.61 8.94
C ILE A 24 7.58 6.13 9.37
N SER A 25 8.64 5.34 9.32
CA SER A 25 8.64 3.91 9.60
C SER A 25 8.36 3.53 11.05
N ASP A 26 8.65 4.42 12.02
CA ASP A 26 8.64 4.01 13.43
C ASP A 26 7.26 3.96 14.08
N VAL A 27 6.23 4.58 13.47
CA VAL A 27 4.89 4.57 14.09
C VAL A 27 4.07 3.36 13.65
N ALA A 28 4.32 2.82 12.46
CA ALA A 28 3.66 1.61 11.97
C ALA A 28 4.32 0.33 12.50
N ALA A 29 5.64 0.36 12.74
CA ALA A 29 6.41 -0.80 13.19
C ALA A 29 6.27 -1.12 14.68
N THR A 30 5.91 -0.14 15.52
CA THR A 30 5.80 -0.34 16.98
C THR A 30 4.42 -0.82 17.45
N ARG A 31 3.43 -0.86 16.56
CA ARG A 31 2.14 -1.49 16.86
C ARG A 31 1.97 -2.74 16.01
N ALA A 32 1.85 -3.88 16.69
CA ALA A 32 1.66 -5.16 16.04
C ALA A 32 0.53 -5.08 14.99
N PRO A 33 0.71 -5.68 13.81
CA PRO A 33 -0.33 -5.74 12.77
C PRO A 33 -1.68 -6.30 13.24
N SER A 34 -1.69 -7.02 14.37
CA SER A 34 -2.88 -7.50 15.06
C SER A 34 -3.88 -6.41 15.46
N ASP A 35 -3.42 -5.16 15.70
CA ASP A 35 -4.33 -4.07 16.06
C ASP A 35 -5.10 -3.51 14.86
N VAL A 36 -4.59 -3.72 13.64
CA VAL A 36 -5.30 -3.38 12.39
C VAL A 36 -6.27 -4.48 11.99
N ALA A 37 -5.94 -5.74 12.29
CA ALA A 37 -6.78 -6.90 12.01
C ALA A 37 -8.03 -6.95 12.91
N LEU A 38 -8.00 -6.36 14.11
CA LEU A 38 -9.12 -6.38 15.07
C LEU A 38 -10.34 -5.57 14.62
N ALA A 39 -10.22 -4.72 13.61
CA ALA A 39 -11.35 -3.98 13.04
C ALA A 39 -12.09 -4.75 11.91
N ALA A 40 -11.56 -5.86 11.46
CA ALA A 40 -12.25 -6.74 10.51
C ALA A 40 -13.28 -7.57 11.27
N ASN A 41 -14.55 -7.17 11.21
CA ASN A 41 -15.65 -7.97 11.73
C ASN A 41 -15.56 -9.41 11.19
N SER A 42 -15.28 -10.35 12.09
CA SER A 42 -15.34 -11.77 11.82
C SER A 42 -16.80 -12.19 11.59
N SER A 43 -17.22 -12.22 10.36
CA SER A 43 -18.45 -12.88 10.00
C SER A 43 -18.25 -13.75 8.76
N ASN A 44 -18.35 -15.04 9.00
CA ASN A 44 -18.46 -16.15 8.09
C ASN A 44 -17.21 -16.62 7.34
N SER A 45 -16.75 -17.77 7.81
CA SER A 45 -15.82 -18.70 7.18
C SER A 45 -16.39 -19.31 5.88
N ASN A 46 -16.40 -18.55 4.81
CA ASN A 46 -16.25 -19.08 3.47
C ASN A 46 -14.90 -18.57 2.97
N SER A 47 -13.93 -19.46 2.89
CA SER A 47 -12.54 -19.21 2.50
C SER A 47 -12.43 -18.90 1.00
N GLY A 48 -13.17 -17.90 0.53
CA GLY A 48 -13.09 -17.38 -0.82
C GLY A 48 -12.20 -16.14 -0.89
N PHE A 49 -11.64 -15.87 -2.07
CA PHE A 49 -11.04 -14.58 -2.37
C PHE A 49 -12.06 -13.46 -2.16
N GLY A 50 -11.65 -12.38 -1.51
CA GLY A 50 -12.51 -11.24 -1.24
C GLY A 50 -11.74 -10.00 -0.85
N VAL A 51 -12.31 -8.80 -1.13
CA VAL A 51 -11.80 -7.51 -0.68
C VAL A 51 -12.80 -6.91 0.30
N HIS A 52 -12.36 -6.73 1.54
CA HIS A 52 -13.19 -6.31 2.67
C HIS A 52 -12.71 -4.94 3.19
N PRO A 53 -13.35 -3.84 2.74
CA PRO A 53 -13.00 -2.50 3.18
C PRO A 53 -13.41 -2.23 4.62
N ASN A 54 -12.58 -1.47 5.33
CA ASN A 54 -12.75 -1.02 6.70
C ASN A 54 -11.93 0.26 6.93
N GLY A 55 -11.62 0.58 8.16
CA GLY A 55 -10.74 1.66 8.55
C GLY A 55 -10.77 1.89 10.05
N PHE A 56 -9.88 2.73 10.51
CA PHE A 56 -9.80 3.11 11.91
C PHE A 56 -9.36 4.57 12.06
N GLY A 57 -9.65 5.14 13.23
CA GLY A 57 -9.31 6.51 13.56
C GLY A 57 -10.28 7.54 12.97
N GLN A 58 -10.00 8.82 13.25
CA GLN A 58 -10.89 9.90 12.85
C GLN A 58 -10.80 10.16 11.35
N LYS A 59 -11.97 10.38 10.70
CA LYS A 59 -12.09 10.78 9.29
C LYS A 59 -11.32 9.89 8.33
N SER A 60 -11.20 8.59 8.67
CA SER A 60 -10.47 7.62 7.87
C SER A 60 -11.28 6.33 7.75
N PHE A 61 -11.45 5.85 6.53
CA PHE A 61 -12.16 4.62 6.22
C PHE A 61 -11.90 4.17 4.79
N ALA A 62 -12.28 2.93 4.48
CA ALA A 62 -12.45 2.45 3.12
C ALA A 62 -13.87 1.94 2.91
N ALA A 63 -14.40 2.06 1.68
CA ALA A 63 -15.72 1.56 1.31
C ALA A 63 -15.85 1.41 -0.20
N TRP A 64 -16.63 0.43 -0.65
CA TRP A 64 -17.08 0.38 -2.04
C TRP A 64 -18.06 1.52 -2.33
N ARG A 65 -17.85 2.23 -3.45
CA ARG A 65 -18.67 3.36 -3.90
C ARG A 65 -19.22 3.08 -5.29
N ALA A 66 -20.53 3.09 -5.41
CA ALA A 66 -21.23 2.94 -6.68
C ALA A 66 -21.07 4.19 -7.56
N HIS A 67 -21.00 4.01 -8.88
CA HIS A 67 -20.90 5.06 -9.91
C HIS A 67 -19.60 5.85 -9.88
N GLU A 68 -18.59 5.36 -9.16
CA GLU A 68 -17.27 6.00 -9.06
C GLU A 68 -16.17 5.22 -9.78
N GLY A 69 -16.46 3.99 -10.19
CA GLY A 69 -15.53 3.07 -10.82
C GLY A 69 -15.59 3.06 -12.35
N LEU A 70 -14.77 2.20 -12.90
CA LEU A 70 -14.75 1.83 -14.31
C LEU A 70 -16.04 1.08 -14.70
N PRO A 71 -16.37 1.02 -15.98
CA PRO A 71 -17.51 0.22 -16.44
C PRO A 71 -17.32 -1.26 -16.10
N ASP A 72 -18.19 -1.78 -15.27
CA ASP A 72 -18.22 -3.21 -14.94
C ASP A 72 -18.83 -4.04 -16.08
N ALA A 73 -18.33 -5.23 -16.27
CA ALA A 73 -18.98 -6.23 -17.11
C ALA A 73 -20.39 -6.56 -16.56
N ASN A 74 -21.34 -6.78 -17.44
CA ASN A 74 -22.72 -7.22 -17.08
C ASN A 74 -23.62 -6.19 -16.38
N GLY A 75 -23.41 -4.88 -16.59
CA GLY A 75 -24.34 -3.85 -16.09
C GLY A 75 -24.36 -3.69 -14.58
N LYS A 76 -23.27 -4.06 -13.90
CA LYS A 76 -23.03 -3.74 -12.50
C LYS A 76 -22.92 -2.23 -12.28
N THR A 77 -22.91 -1.79 -11.04
CA THR A 77 -23.03 -0.38 -10.65
C THR A 77 -21.73 0.42 -10.76
N ASN A 78 -20.72 -0.02 -11.54
CA ASN A 78 -19.44 0.66 -11.70
C ASN A 78 -18.87 1.07 -10.34
N MET A 79 -18.48 0.09 -9.55
CA MET A 79 -18.00 0.33 -8.19
C MET A 79 -16.51 0.59 -8.20
N ALA A 80 -16.06 1.52 -7.37
CA ALA A 80 -14.66 1.66 -7.01
C ALA A 80 -14.47 1.49 -5.50
N LEU A 81 -13.32 1.01 -5.11
CA LEU A 81 -12.91 0.97 -3.72
C LEU A 81 -12.34 2.34 -3.34
N TYR A 82 -13.08 3.06 -2.51
CA TYR A 82 -12.71 4.37 -2.02
C TYR A 82 -11.98 4.28 -0.70
N PHE A 83 -10.87 5.00 -0.58
CA PHE A 83 -10.15 5.20 0.67
C PHE A 83 -10.11 6.67 1.02
N GLN A 84 -10.18 6.95 2.31
CA GLN A 84 -10.07 8.31 2.83
C GLN A 84 -9.21 8.36 4.09
N LYS A 85 -8.36 9.43 4.19
CA LYS A 85 -7.75 9.91 5.42
C LYS A 85 -7.67 11.44 5.39
N MET A 86 -8.58 12.09 6.10
CA MET A 86 -8.71 13.56 6.16
C MET A 86 -8.07 14.14 7.43
N THR A 87 -7.05 13.48 7.95
CA THR A 87 -6.22 13.91 9.07
C THR A 87 -4.77 14.01 8.61
N THR A 88 -3.87 14.46 9.48
CA THR A 88 -2.43 14.46 9.19
C THR A 88 -1.89 13.02 9.11
N THR A 89 -0.80 12.83 8.37
CA THR A 89 -0.13 11.53 8.24
C THR A 89 0.25 10.94 9.60
N SER A 90 0.71 11.77 10.52
CA SER A 90 1.08 11.37 11.89
C SER A 90 -0.11 10.94 12.77
N THR A 91 -1.35 11.25 12.38
CA THR A 91 -2.52 10.79 13.11
C THR A 91 -2.70 9.29 12.93
N PHE A 92 -2.86 8.55 14.02
CA PHE A 92 -3.15 7.11 13.99
C PHE A 92 -4.56 6.87 13.43
N ALA A 93 -4.65 6.80 12.10
CA ALA A 93 -5.87 6.61 11.35
C ALA A 93 -5.53 6.14 9.93
N ALA A 94 -6.33 5.24 9.36
CA ALA A 94 -6.18 4.77 7.99
C ALA A 94 -7.50 4.26 7.40
N GLY A 95 -7.64 4.36 6.07
CA GLY A 95 -8.51 3.49 5.31
C GLY A 95 -7.78 2.17 5.04
N VAL A 96 -8.45 1.04 5.23
CA VAL A 96 -7.85 -0.28 5.07
C VAL A 96 -8.82 -1.20 4.34
N ALA A 97 -8.31 -2.04 3.44
CA ALA A 97 -9.09 -3.14 2.88
C ALA A 97 -8.30 -4.44 3.03
N LYS A 98 -8.89 -5.44 3.69
CA LYS A 98 -8.30 -6.78 3.78
C LYS A 98 -8.65 -7.58 2.54
N VAL A 99 -7.65 -8.22 1.95
CA VAL A 99 -7.84 -9.22 0.89
C VAL A 99 -7.70 -10.61 1.52
N THR A 100 -8.74 -11.43 1.40
CA THR A 100 -8.79 -12.79 1.94
C THR A 100 -8.47 -13.83 0.86
N GLY A 101 -8.17 -15.06 1.28
CA GLY A 101 -7.96 -16.23 0.40
C GLY A 101 -6.50 -16.60 0.16
N LEU A 102 -5.54 -15.85 0.74
CA LEU A 102 -4.11 -16.15 0.66
C LEU A 102 -3.48 -16.50 2.01
N GLU A 103 -4.23 -16.41 3.10
CA GLU A 103 -3.72 -16.69 4.43
C GLU A 103 -3.21 -18.13 4.54
N GLY A 104 -2.03 -18.31 5.10
CA GLY A 104 -1.38 -19.61 5.23
C GLY A 104 -0.67 -20.11 3.97
N GLN A 105 -0.77 -19.39 2.84
CA GLN A 105 -0.03 -19.76 1.64
C GLN A 105 1.43 -19.28 1.72
N PRO A 106 2.37 -20.01 1.09
CA PRO A 106 3.74 -19.50 0.99
C PRO A 106 3.78 -18.18 0.22
N LEU A 107 4.67 -17.27 0.61
CA LEU A 107 4.83 -15.97 -0.06
C LEU A 107 5.08 -16.13 -1.57
N SER A 108 5.77 -17.20 -1.99
CA SER A 108 6.01 -17.51 -3.40
C SER A 108 4.74 -17.79 -4.21
N ALA A 109 3.60 -18.02 -3.56
CA ALA A 109 2.31 -18.17 -4.23
C ALA A 109 1.69 -16.82 -4.62
N LEU A 110 2.21 -15.69 -4.09
CA LEU A 110 1.80 -14.35 -4.48
C LEU A 110 2.64 -13.88 -5.67
N VAL A 111 2.10 -13.99 -6.88
CA VAL A 111 2.86 -13.78 -8.13
C VAL A 111 2.49 -12.50 -8.87
N GLY A 112 1.47 -11.78 -8.46
CA GLY A 112 1.11 -10.51 -9.08
C GLY A 112 0.07 -9.73 -8.30
N LEU A 113 0.30 -8.42 -8.21
CA LEU A 113 -0.59 -7.44 -7.61
C LEU A 113 -0.74 -6.26 -8.57
N SER A 114 -1.95 -5.76 -8.70
CA SER A 114 -2.20 -4.49 -9.40
C SER A 114 -3.55 -3.90 -8.99
N TRP A 115 -3.75 -2.65 -9.34
CA TRP A 115 -5.03 -1.95 -9.37
C TRP A 115 -5.03 -0.89 -10.47
N GLU A 116 -6.15 -0.27 -10.71
CA GLU A 116 -6.22 1.01 -11.41
C GLU A 116 -6.62 2.09 -10.40
N HIS A 117 -5.85 3.19 -10.33
CA HIS A 117 -6.22 4.34 -9.52
C HIS A 117 -6.75 5.49 -10.39
N ARG A 118 -7.70 6.26 -9.83
CA ARG A 118 -8.23 7.45 -10.48
C ARG A 118 -7.30 8.65 -10.22
N ILE A 119 -6.96 9.41 -11.26
CA ILE A 119 -5.92 10.45 -11.22
C ILE A 119 -6.24 11.67 -10.34
N ASP A 120 -7.49 11.85 -9.90
CA ASP A 120 -7.88 12.88 -8.95
C ASP A 120 -7.61 12.50 -7.49
N GLY A 121 -7.23 11.24 -7.24
CA GLY A 121 -6.82 10.74 -5.95
C GLY A 121 -5.30 10.77 -5.75
N TRP A 122 -4.87 10.38 -4.56
CA TRP A 122 -3.46 10.31 -4.20
C TRP A 122 -2.80 9.00 -4.63
N CYS A 123 -1.59 9.09 -5.18
CA CYS A 123 -0.69 7.98 -5.41
C CYS A 123 0.71 8.40 -4.97
N GLY A 124 1.05 8.14 -3.72
CA GLY A 124 2.30 8.52 -3.08
C GLY A 124 3.22 7.32 -2.78
N ALA A 125 4.35 7.62 -2.17
CA ALA A 125 5.32 6.60 -1.79
C ALA A 125 4.78 5.70 -0.67
N GLY A 126 4.00 6.24 0.26
CA GLY A 126 3.45 5.55 1.41
C GLY A 126 2.00 5.09 1.24
N ALA A 127 1.21 5.70 0.33
CA ALA A 127 -0.19 5.32 0.14
C ALA A 127 -0.73 5.71 -1.26
N PRO A 128 -1.72 4.98 -1.80
CA PRO A 128 -2.14 3.66 -1.34
C PRO A 128 -1.00 2.65 -1.48
N ARG A 129 -0.98 1.63 -0.64
CA ARG A 129 0.02 0.57 -0.75
C ARG A 129 -0.57 -0.79 -0.43
N TRP A 130 0.09 -1.83 -0.92
CA TRP A 130 -0.09 -3.17 -0.42
C TRP A 130 0.80 -3.37 0.81
N ASP A 131 0.22 -3.91 1.87
CA ASP A 131 0.92 -4.46 3.01
C ASP A 131 0.80 -5.99 2.96
N VAL A 132 1.88 -6.67 2.58
CA VAL A 132 1.94 -8.13 2.60
C VAL A 132 2.55 -8.53 3.94
N ILE A 133 1.71 -8.94 4.86
CA ILE A 133 2.14 -9.37 6.19
C ILE A 133 2.52 -10.83 6.11
N VAL A 134 3.75 -11.12 6.52
CA VAL A 134 4.34 -12.47 6.44
C VAL A 134 4.81 -12.94 7.81
N SER A 135 4.88 -14.26 7.96
CA SER A 135 5.52 -14.91 9.10
C SER A 135 6.63 -15.83 8.61
N ASP A 136 7.70 -15.92 9.37
CA ASP A 136 8.75 -16.90 9.19
C ASP A 136 8.43 -18.24 9.86
N ALA A 137 9.39 -19.19 9.87
CA ALA A 137 9.22 -20.52 10.46
C ALA A 137 9.03 -20.49 11.97
N SER A 138 9.50 -19.45 12.67
CA SER A 138 9.32 -19.26 14.12
C SER A 138 7.95 -18.68 14.47
N GLY A 139 7.25 -18.13 13.47
CA GLY A 139 6.02 -17.39 13.64
C GLY A 139 6.23 -15.88 13.84
N ASP A 140 7.48 -15.39 13.79
CA ASP A 140 7.79 -13.97 13.81
C ASP A 140 7.30 -13.30 12.53
N ARG A 141 6.87 -12.04 12.63
CA ARG A 141 6.14 -11.35 11.57
C ARG A 141 6.94 -10.19 10.98
N GLY A 142 6.79 -10.02 9.69
CA GLY A 142 7.30 -8.87 8.95
C GLY A 142 6.28 -8.34 7.95
N VAL A 143 6.58 -7.21 7.35
CA VAL A 143 5.70 -6.58 6.35
C VAL A 143 6.52 -6.20 5.12
N ILE A 144 5.96 -6.50 3.95
CA ILE A 144 6.46 -6.02 2.66
C ILE A 144 5.55 -4.87 2.23
N PHE A 145 6.11 -3.67 2.09
CA PHE A 145 5.39 -2.48 1.66
C PHE A 145 5.56 -2.26 0.16
N LEU A 146 4.46 -2.17 -0.58
CA LEU A 146 4.45 -1.93 -2.01
C LEU A 146 3.61 -0.68 -2.30
N GLY A 147 4.25 0.50 -2.17
CA GLY A 147 3.59 1.80 -2.36
C GLY A 147 3.24 2.10 -3.82
N CYS A 148 2.21 2.90 -4.03
CA CYS A 148 1.72 3.27 -5.35
C CYS A 148 2.82 3.90 -6.23
N ALA A 149 3.60 4.83 -5.70
CA ALA A 149 4.67 5.48 -6.47
C ALA A 149 5.81 4.54 -6.91
N ALA A 150 5.92 3.34 -6.33
CA ALA A 150 6.91 2.33 -6.70
C ALA A 150 6.39 1.33 -7.75
N ALA A 151 5.11 1.41 -8.10
CA ALA A 151 4.51 0.54 -9.12
C ALA A 151 5.00 0.88 -10.53
N VAL A 152 4.82 -0.05 -11.45
CA VAL A 152 4.92 0.22 -12.88
C VAL A 152 3.60 0.86 -13.33
N HIS A 153 3.67 2.13 -13.74
CA HIS A 153 2.51 2.89 -14.18
C HIS A 153 2.29 2.72 -15.69
N THR A 154 1.08 2.39 -16.08
CA THR A 154 0.64 2.34 -17.47
C THR A 154 -0.74 3.00 -17.61
N PRO A 155 -1.15 3.43 -18.83
CA PRO A 155 -2.52 3.90 -19.03
C PRO A 155 -3.53 2.86 -18.53
N GLY A 156 -4.52 3.32 -17.78
CA GLY A 156 -5.62 2.50 -17.30
C GLY A 156 -6.69 2.25 -18.38
N SER A 157 -7.77 1.62 -17.97
CA SER A 157 -8.89 1.24 -18.86
C SER A 157 -9.74 2.44 -19.31
N ALA A 158 -9.56 3.62 -18.69
CA ALA A 158 -10.19 4.87 -19.10
C ALA A 158 -9.20 6.05 -18.95
N PRO A 159 -9.42 7.19 -19.64
CA PRO A 159 -8.46 8.31 -19.71
C PRO A 159 -8.05 8.93 -18.38
N ASN A 160 -8.90 8.84 -17.37
CA ASN A 160 -8.66 9.36 -16.01
C ASN A 160 -8.23 8.29 -15.00
N TRP A 161 -7.78 7.14 -15.50
CA TRP A 161 -7.29 6.03 -14.68
C TRP A 161 -5.88 5.64 -15.10
N ILE A 162 -5.08 5.22 -14.11
CA ILE A 162 -3.73 4.70 -14.30
C ILE A 162 -3.69 3.31 -13.69
N ARG A 163 -3.14 2.35 -14.43
CA ARG A 163 -2.87 1.02 -13.92
C ARG A 163 -1.52 1.01 -13.22
N ASP A 164 -1.53 0.60 -11.97
CA ASP A 164 -0.36 0.40 -11.13
C ASP A 164 -0.16 -1.10 -10.95
N SER A 165 0.98 -1.61 -11.39
CA SER A 165 1.30 -3.02 -11.29
C SER A 165 2.70 -3.23 -10.75
N TYR A 166 2.85 -4.27 -9.97
CA TYR A 166 4.14 -4.77 -9.53
C TYR A 166 4.58 -5.83 -10.54
N PRO A 167 5.87 -5.90 -10.88
CA PRO A 167 6.34 -6.64 -12.06
C PRO A 167 5.73 -8.03 -12.17
N ALA A 168 5.00 -8.25 -13.27
CA ALA A 168 4.41 -9.54 -13.56
C ALA A 168 5.51 -10.60 -13.75
N GLY A 169 5.33 -11.76 -13.16
CA GLY A 169 6.30 -12.87 -13.24
C GLY A 169 7.51 -12.75 -12.32
N THR A 170 7.66 -11.63 -11.59
CA THR A 170 8.63 -11.55 -10.50
C THR A 170 7.91 -11.93 -9.21
N PRO A 171 8.35 -12.98 -8.50
CA PRO A 171 7.75 -13.32 -7.21
C PRO A 171 7.83 -12.12 -6.25
N ILE A 172 6.74 -11.84 -5.57
CA ILE A 172 6.69 -10.77 -4.55
C ILE A 172 7.78 -10.96 -3.48
N ALA A 173 8.17 -12.18 -3.20
CA ALA A 173 9.30 -12.52 -2.32
C ALA A 173 10.64 -11.87 -2.73
N SER A 174 10.81 -11.47 -4.00
CA SER A 174 12.02 -10.76 -4.46
C SER A 174 12.03 -9.28 -4.13
N LEU A 175 10.90 -8.71 -3.70
CA LEU A 175 10.81 -7.31 -3.32
C LEU A 175 11.34 -7.10 -1.90
N PRO A 176 11.96 -5.93 -1.63
CA PRO A 176 12.51 -5.67 -0.30
C PRO A 176 11.40 -5.67 0.75
N ALA A 177 11.62 -6.41 1.83
CA ALA A 177 10.76 -6.41 3.00
C ALA A 177 11.19 -5.32 3.97
N THR A 178 10.24 -4.64 4.60
CA THR A 178 10.46 -3.58 5.60
C THR A 178 9.51 -3.78 6.77
N GLY A 179 9.78 -3.16 7.92
CA GLY A 179 8.91 -3.23 9.09
C GLY A 179 8.95 -4.57 9.82
N PHE A 180 10.14 -5.13 9.99
CA PHE A 180 10.34 -6.42 10.67
C PHE A 180 10.13 -6.33 12.18
N THR A 181 9.62 -7.42 12.76
CA THR A 181 9.74 -7.66 14.20
C THR A 181 11.19 -8.00 14.57
N PRO A 182 11.62 -7.81 15.83
CA PRO A 182 13.01 -7.99 16.22
C PRO A 182 13.62 -9.36 15.87
N ASP A 183 12.83 -10.42 15.92
CA ASP A 183 13.29 -11.80 15.72
C ASP A 183 12.93 -12.36 14.34
N PHE A 184 12.36 -11.52 13.45
CA PHE A 184 11.98 -11.93 12.11
C PHE A 184 13.20 -12.30 11.26
N ASN A 185 13.16 -13.45 10.62
CA ASN A 185 14.21 -13.92 9.72
C ASN A 185 13.74 -13.93 8.24
N PRO A 186 14.14 -12.94 7.43
CA PRO A 186 13.72 -12.86 6.02
C PRO A 186 14.32 -13.96 5.13
N SER A 187 15.28 -14.73 5.62
CA SER A 187 15.89 -15.85 4.89
C SER A 187 15.10 -17.15 5.03
N ASP A 188 14.16 -17.22 5.97
CA ASP A 188 13.30 -18.37 6.14
C ASP A 188 12.22 -18.43 5.05
N PRO A 189 11.63 -19.60 4.80
CA PRO A 189 10.42 -19.69 4.01
C PRO A 189 9.29 -18.87 4.66
N LEU A 190 8.81 -17.86 3.92
CA LEU A 190 7.79 -16.94 4.42
C LEU A 190 6.39 -17.44 4.07
N THR A 191 5.47 -17.29 5.01
CA THR A 191 4.03 -17.58 4.85
C THR A 191 3.23 -16.29 4.94
N ILE A 192 2.26 -16.09 4.05
CA ILE A 192 1.37 -14.93 4.07
C ILE A 192 0.43 -15.06 5.26
N SER A 193 0.50 -14.09 6.17
CA SER A 193 -0.43 -13.99 7.28
C SER A 193 -1.64 -13.14 6.95
N GLU A 194 -1.42 -12.02 6.24
CA GLU A 194 -2.47 -11.10 5.79
C GLU A 194 -2.03 -10.37 4.52
N LEU A 195 -2.99 -9.98 3.70
CA LEU A 195 -2.81 -9.07 2.57
C LEU A 195 -3.77 -7.89 2.74
N LEU A 196 -3.21 -6.68 2.80
CA LEU A 196 -3.99 -5.46 3.01
C LEU A 196 -3.72 -4.45 1.89
N ILE A 197 -4.70 -3.59 1.62
CA ILE A 197 -4.51 -2.30 0.94
C ILE A 197 -4.69 -1.23 2.00
N VAL A 198 -3.71 -0.33 2.14
CA VAL A 198 -3.68 0.68 3.20
C VAL A 198 -3.56 2.08 2.60
N PHE A 199 -4.34 3.02 3.16
CA PHE A 199 -4.27 4.43 2.86
C PHE A 199 -4.15 5.23 4.16
N ASP A 200 -2.92 5.61 4.52
CA ASP A 200 -2.58 6.27 5.78
C ASP A 200 -1.76 7.57 5.63
N GLU A 201 -1.50 8.00 4.40
CA GLU A 201 -0.97 9.34 4.14
C GLU A 201 -2.09 10.39 4.19
N GLY A 202 -1.84 11.47 4.93
CA GLY A 202 -2.85 12.48 5.23
C GLY A 202 -2.74 13.75 4.38
N THR A 203 -3.65 14.69 4.63
CA THR A 203 -3.77 15.96 3.90
C THR A 203 -2.67 16.99 4.23
N ASP A 204 -1.75 16.65 5.12
CA ASP A 204 -0.53 17.41 5.40
C ASP A 204 0.58 17.20 4.36
N ILE A 205 0.47 16.17 3.53
CA ILE A 205 1.38 15.96 2.39
C ILE A 205 0.94 16.88 1.24
N PRO A 206 1.84 17.69 0.67
CA PRO A 206 1.50 18.57 -0.44
C PRO A 206 0.83 17.84 -1.60
N ALA A 207 -0.25 18.39 -2.12
CA ALA A 207 -1.09 17.85 -3.19
C ALA A 207 -1.87 16.56 -2.86
N ASN A 208 -1.75 16.00 -1.66
CA ASN A 208 -2.58 14.88 -1.24
C ASN A 208 -4.02 15.37 -0.92
N PRO A 209 -5.05 14.97 -1.70
CA PRO A 209 -6.43 15.34 -1.43
C PRO A 209 -7.03 14.59 -0.25
N GLY A 210 -6.32 13.63 0.36
CA GLY A 210 -6.77 12.79 1.46
C GLY A 210 -7.65 11.63 1.04
N PHE A 211 -7.66 11.27 -0.25
CA PHE A 211 -8.42 10.13 -0.75
C PHE A 211 -7.81 9.50 -2.00
N VAL A 212 -8.27 8.28 -2.31
CA VAL A 212 -8.05 7.61 -3.59
C VAL A 212 -9.23 6.71 -3.93
N PHE A 213 -9.48 6.53 -5.24
CA PHE A 213 -10.36 5.49 -5.77
C PHE A 213 -9.51 4.44 -6.48
N LEU A 214 -9.75 3.17 -6.14
CA LEU A 214 -9.10 2.02 -6.78
C LEU A 214 -10.17 1.15 -7.45
N ASP A 215 -9.82 0.59 -8.60
CA ASP A 215 -10.65 -0.34 -9.34
C ASP A 215 -9.80 -1.42 -10.01
N ASN A 216 -10.43 -2.43 -10.61
CA ASN A 216 -9.74 -3.55 -11.24
C ASN A 216 -8.61 -4.09 -10.34
N ILE A 217 -8.89 -4.17 -9.03
CA ILE A 217 -7.95 -4.67 -8.04
C ILE A 217 -7.64 -6.13 -8.38
N THR A 218 -6.37 -6.43 -8.62
CA THR A 218 -5.98 -7.76 -9.12
C THR A 218 -4.99 -8.41 -8.18
N VAL A 219 -5.27 -9.66 -7.81
CA VAL A 219 -4.39 -10.52 -7.03
C VAL A 219 -4.25 -11.85 -7.75
N ASN A 220 -3.04 -12.21 -8.16
CA ASN A 220 -2.76 -13.45 -8.89
C ASN A 220 -3.65 -13.65 -10.15
N GLY A 221 -4.01 -12.56 -10.82
CA GLY A 221 -4.89 -12.59 -12.01
C GLY A 221 -6.38 -12.60 -11.70
N HIS A 222 -6.80 -12.76 -10.44
CA HIS A 222 -8.19 -12.56 -10.03
C HIS A 222 -8.49 -11.08 -9.89
N ILE A 223 -9.56 -10.60 -10.55
CA ILE A 223 -9.93 -9.19 -10.61
C ILE A 223 -11.15 -8.95 -9.72
N PHE A 224 -11.04 -7.97 -8.82
CA PHE A 224 -12.15 -7.48 -7.99
C PHE A 224 -12.62 -6.12 -8.53
N THR A 225 -13.88 -6.03 -8.91
CA THR A 225 -14.55 -4.81 -9.36
C THR A 225 -15.67 -4.37 -8.38
N GLY A 226 -15.90 -5.12 -7.32
CA GLY A 226 -16.93 -4.81 -6.34
C GLY A 226 -17.03 -5.86 -5.22
N PRO A 227 -17.91 -5.62 -4.25
CA PRO A 227 -18.08 -6.51 -3.09
C PRO A 227 -18.68 -7.88 -3.45
N ALA A 228 -19.28 -8.02 -4.63
CA ALA A 228 -19.89 -9.27 -5.08
C ALA A 228 -18.88 -10.25 -5.71
N ASP A 229 -17.65 -9.82 -5.95
CA ASP A 229 -16.62 -10.68 -6.58
C ASP A 229 -15.92 -11.60 -5.56
N ASN A 230 -16.47 -11.65 -4.35
CA ASN A 230 -16.02 -12.53 -3.28
C ASN A 230 -16.40 -13.98 -3.61
N GLY A 231 -15.46 -14.70 -4.24
CA GLY A 231 -15.54 -16.17 -4.35
C GLY A 231 -16.46 -16.76 -5.40
N SER A 232 -16.83 -16.02 -6.43
CA SER A 232 -17.49 -16.60 -7.62
C SER A 232 -16.42 -16.95 -8.66
N ASN A 233 -16.00 -18.19 -8.68
CA ASN A 233 -15.42 -18.88 -9.84
C ASN A 233 -16.50 -19.63 -10.56
#